data_4ffc4051b5e38e30283ff5c7ac36424b
#
_entry.id   4ffc4051b5e38e30283ff5c7ac36424b
#
_cell.length_a   1.000
_cell.length_b   1.000
_cell.length_c   1.000
_cell.angle_alpha   90.00
_cell.angle_beta   90.00
_cell.angle_gamma   90.00
#
_symmetry.space_group_name_H-M   'P 1'
#
loop_
_entity.id
_entity.type
_entity.pdbx_description
1 polymer ?
#
loop_
_entity_poly.entity_id
_entity_poly.type
_entity_poly.pdbx_seq_one_letter_code
_entity_poly.pdbx_strand_id
1 'polypeptide(L)'
;NTWTLLTKQGAGFPIGEGVGRIGIAVYPKNPQIVYAIMDNNFHKPASEEKKDTVSYVLRDFENLTKEQFLQLNPRKLDTFLRRNRLYPRYTSQMIMERISNGSLKPTVMWDYLYDANTALFNTPIIGAEVYRSEDGGQSWKKTNTKDLAIYNTYGYYFGKIFISPY
;
A
#
# COMPACT_ATOMS: atom_id res chain seq x y z
N ASN A 1 12.83 -12.80 -37.22
CA ASN A 1 11.88 -12.54 -36.09
C ASN A 1 12.09 -11.10 -35.62
N THR A 2 11.02 -10.29 -35.72
CA THR A 2 11.02 -8.88 -35.26
C THR A 2 10.05 -8.75 -34.10
N TRP A 3 10.44 -7.98 -33.09
CA TRP A 3 9.59 -7.62 -31.96
C TRP A 3 9.11 -6.18 -32.12
N THR A 4 7.83 -5.93 -31.84
CA THR A 4 7.25 -4.59 -31.82
C THR A 4 6.79 -4.27 -30.41
N LEU A 5 7.22 -3.11 -29.88
CA LEU A 5 6.76 -2.63 -28.58
C LEU A 5 5.32 -2.14 -28.71
N LEU A 6 4.40 -2.79 -28.00
CA LEU A 6 2.97 -2.43 -27.97
C LEU A 6 2.62 -1.44 -26.85
N THR A 7 3.34 -1.49 -25.72
CA THR A 7 3.15 -0.59 -24.58
C THR A 7 3.94 0.72 -24.72
N LYS A 8 3.72 1.45 -25.81
CA LYS A 8 4.34 2.75 -26.06
C LYS A 8 3.51 3.89 -25.48
N GLN A 9 4.11 5.07 -25.36
CA GLN A 9 3.40 6.26 -24.90
C GLN A 9 2.15 6.52 -25.76
N GLY A 10 1.00 6.76 -25.11
CA GLY A 10 -0.28 6.97 -25.78
C GLY A 10 -1.06 5.69 -26.09
N ALA A 11 -0.50 4.49 -25.89
CA ALA A 11 -1.22 3.23 -26.08
C ALA A 11 -2.27 2.94 -24.97
N GLY A 12 -2.34 3.74 -23.93
CA GLY A 12 -3.30 3.58 -22.83
C GLY A 12 -2.88 2.56 -21.77
N PHE A 13 -1.65 2.00 -21.87
CA PHE A 13 -1.05 1.12 -20.88
C PHE A 13 0.04 1.89 -20.10
N PRO A 14 0.14 1.72 -18.77
CA PRO A 14 1.19 2.36 -18.00
C PRO A 14 2.59 1.95 -18.44
N ILE A 15 3.53 2.88 -18.34
CA ILE A 15 4.94 2.69 -18.62
C ILE A 15 5.79 3.29 -17.51
N GLY A 16 6.99 2.78 -17.31
CA GLY A 16 7.95 3.32 -16.34
C GLY A 16 8.25 2.36 -15.19
N GLU A 17 8.98 2.85 -14.21
CA GLU A 17 9.57 2.03 -13.14
C GLU A 17 8.52 1.38 -12.20
N GLY A 18 7.33 1.95 -12.11
CA GLY A 18 6.24 1.39 -11.29
C GLY A 18 5.52 0.21 -11.94
N VAL A 19 5.80 -0.10 -13.21
CA VAL A 19 5.19 -1.24 -13.90
C VAL A 19 5.86 -2.52 -13.45
N GLY A 20 5.14 -3.31 -12.66
CA GLY A 20 5.58 -4.61 -12.18
C GLY A 20 5.23 -5.74 -13.15
N ARG A 21 4.85 -6.89 -12.59
CA ARG A 21 4.50 -8.07 -13.41
C ARG A 21 3.24 -7.84 -14.22
N ILE A 22 3.25 -8.33 -15.46
CA ILE A 22 2.11 -8.33 -16.37
C ILE A 22 1.72 -9.77 -16.66
N GLY A 23 0.44 -10.10 -16.42
CA GLY A 23 -0.19 -11.32 -16.88
C GLY A 23 -1.06 -11.02 -18.09
N ILE A 24 -1.06 -11.87 -19.12
CA ILE A 24 -1.80 -11.66 -20.37
C ILE A 24 -2.68 -12.88 -20.65
N ALA A 25 -3.88 -12.61 -21.14
CA ALA A 25 -4.78 -13.65 -21.69
C ALA A 25 -5.40 -13.14 -22.98
N VAL A 26 -5.36 -13.98 -24.01
CA VAL A 26 -5.98 -13.73 -25.33
C VAL A 26 -7.32 -14.45 -25.38
N TYR A 27 -8.36 -13.76 -25.84
CA TYR A 27 -9.68 -14.38 -25.97
C TYR A 27 -9.68 -15.36 -27.14
N PRO A 28 -9.96 -16.68 -26.91
CA PRO A 28 -9.78 -17.71 -27.94
C PRO A 28 -10.63 -17.52 -29.18
N LYS A 29 -11.84 -16.96 -29.04
CA LYS A 29 -12.77 -16.76 -30.16
C LYS A 29 -12.47 -15.51 -30.99
N ASN A 30 -11.73 -14.55 -30.44
CA ASN A 30 -11.30 -13.34 -31.13
C ASN A 30 -9.94 -12.88 -30.60
N PRO A 31 -8.82 -13.19 -31.28
CA PRO A 31 -7.48 -12.84 -30.83
C PRO A 31 -7.19 -11.33 -30.79
N GLN A 32 -8.04 -10.50 -31.37
CA GLN A 32 -7.93 -9.04 -31.23
C GLN A 32 -8.29 -8.58 -29.80
N ILE A 33 -9.06 -9.39 -29.07
CA ILE A 33 -9.40 -9.10 -27.69
C ILE A 33 -8.33 -9.72 -26.78
N VAL A 34 -7.61 -8.84 -26.11
CA VAL A 34 -6.55 -9.21 -25.16
C VAL A 34 -6.82 -8.55 -23.81
N TYR A 35 -6.67 -9.29 -22.74
CA TYR A 35 -6.69 -8.75 -21.39
C TYR A 35 -5.30 -8.82 -20.80
N ALA A 36 -4.95 -7.80 -20.04
CA ALA A 36 -3.74 -7.76 -19.24
C ALA A 36 -4.09 -7.40 -17.81
N ILE A 37 -3.49 -8.10 -16.85
CA ILE A 37 -3.47 -7.70 -15.46
C ILE A 37 -2.04 -7.25 -15.13
N MET A 38 -1.92 -6.08 -14.53
CA MET A 38 -0.63 -5.48 -14.22
C MET A 38 -0.54 -5.20 -12.72
N ASP A 39 0.60 -5.53 -12.15
CA ASP A 39 1.00 -5.11 -10.82
C ASP A 39 1.56 -3.68 -10.90
N ASN A 40 0.78 -2.71 -10.39
CA ASN A 40 1.16 -1.31 -10.42
C ASN A 40 1.79 -0.91 -9.07
N ASN A 41 3.11 -0.80 -9.06
CA ASN A 41 3.91 -0.44 -7.90
C ASN A 41 4.11 1.09 -7.74
N PHE A 42 3.46 1.91 -8.54
CA PHE A 42 3.45 3.35 -8.31
C PHE A 42 2.81 3.65 -6.96
N HIS A 43 3.50 4.46 -6.18
CA HIS A 43 2.97 4.91 -4.89
C HIS A 43 1.74 5.79 -5.13
N LYS A 44 0.69 5.51 -4.38
CA LYS A 44 -0.44 6.45 -4.31
C LYS A 44 0.09 7.77 -3.79
N PRO A 45 -0.34 8.91 -4.37
CA PRO A 45 -0.07 10.19 -3.75
C PRO A 45 -0.54 10.09 -2.30
N ALA A 46 0.28 10.57 -1.37
CA ALA A 46 -0.12 10.62 0.02
C ALA A 46 -1.50 11.28 0.03
N SER A 47 -2.54 10.48 0.25
CA SER A 47 -3.84 11.05 0.52
C SER A 47 -3.59 12.03 1.66
N GLU A 48 -4.23 13.19 1.63
CA GLU A 48 -4.37 14.00 2.83
C GLU A 48 -5.12 13.10 3.83
N GLU A 49 -4.39 12.23 4.48
CA GLU A 49 -4.92 11.44 5.58
C GLU A 49 -5.48 12.47 6.53
N LYS A 50 -6.80 12.51 6.63
CA LYS A 50 -7.45 13.34 7.65
C LYS A 50 -6.76 12.98 8.95
N LYS A 51 -5.87 13.86 9.43
CA LYS A 51 -5.12 13.63 10.65
C LYS A 51 -6.12 13.19 11.69
N ASP A 52 -5.98 11.98 12.23
CA ASP A 52 -6.87 11.49 13.27
C ASP A 52 -6.78 12.47 14.44
N THR A 53 -7.81 13.26 14.62
CA THR A 53 -7.84 14.29 15.66
C THR A 53 -8.00 13.68 17.06
N VAL A 54 -8.41 12.41 17.13
CA VAL A 54 -8.77 11.72 18.38
C VAL A 54 -7.63 10.83 18.89
N SER A 55 -6.77 10.31 17.99
CA SER A 55 -5.70 9.37 18.34
C SER A 55 -4.42 9.71 17.58
N TYR A 56 -3.32 9.19 18.06
CA TYR A 56 -2.09 9.06 17.29
C TYR A 56 -2.15 7.84 16.37
N VAL A 57 -1.30 7.81 15.32
CA VAL A 57 -1.03 6.65 14.50
C VAL A 57 0.39 6.14 14.78
N LEU A 58 0.67 4.88 14.46
CA LEU A 58 1.96 4.28 14.81
C LEU A 58 3.16 5.05 14.26
N ARG A 59 3.05 5.58 13.04
CA ARG A 59 4.10 6.38 12.39
C ARG A 59 4.49 7.65 13.17
N ASP A 60 3.58 8.20 13.96
CA ASP A 60 3.88 9.38 14.79
C ASP A 60 5.00 9.11 15.82
N PHE A 61 5.29 7.82 16.12
CA PHE A 61 6.29 7.41 17.11
C PHE A 61 7.62 6.94 16.51
N GLU A 62 7.77 6.94 15.19
CA GLU A 62 8.92 6.36 14.49
C GLU A 62 10.25 7.04 14.85
N ASN A 63 10.24 8.38 14.91
CA ASN A 63 11.47 9.17 15.07
C ASN A 63 11.34 10.26 16.14
N LEU A 64 10.54 10.03 17.19
CA LEU A 64 10.35 11.02 18.25
C LEU A 64 11.61 11.15 19.13
N THR A 65 11.96 12.39 19.42
CA THR A 65 12.89 12.67 20.53
C THR A 65 12.17 12.58 21.88
N LYS A 66 12.95 12.54 22.98
CA LYS A 66 12.39 12.53 24.33
C LYS A 66 11.50 13.74 24.58
N GLU A 67 11.97 14.92 24.21
CA GLU A 67 11.26 16.18 24.37
C GLU A 67 9.95 16.19 23.60
N GLN A 68 9.97 15.72 22.35
CA GLN A 68 8.77 15.61 21.52
C GLN A 68 7.76 14.62 22.10
N PHE A 69 8.24 13.47 22.61
CA PHE A 69 7.34 12.48 23.22
C PHE A 69 6.64 13.04 24.46
N LEU A 70 7.38 13.75 25.32
CA LEU A 70 6.83 14.36 26.55
C LEU A 70 5.84 15.50 26.28
N GLN A 71 5.84 16.07 25.08
CA GLN A 71 4.87 17.08 24.65
C GLN A 71 3.59 16.46 24.01
N LEU A 72 3.52 15.15 23.86
CA LEU A 72 2.34 14.50 23.30
C LEU A 72 1.11 14.72 24.19
N ASN A 73 -0.06 14.76 23.56
CA ASN A 73 -1.33 14.85 24.30
C ASN A 73 -1.65 13.51 24.99
N PRO A 74 -1.74 13.45 26.33
CA PRO A 74 -1.94 12.21 27.06
C PRO A 74 -3.25 11.49 26.69
N ARG A 75 -4.33 12.24 26.41
CA ARG A 75 -5.63 11.65 26.05
C ARG A 75 -5.58 10.96 24.69
N LYS A 76 -4.89 11.55 23.72
CA LYS A 76 -4.68 10.93 22.40
C LYS A 76 -3.77 9.69 22.52
N LEU A 77 -2.76 9.75 23.38
CA LEU A 77 -1.88 8.62 23.65
C LEU A 77 -2.65 7.47 24.32
N ASP A 78 -3.48 7.74 25.30
CA ASP A 78 -4.33 6.71 25.92
C ASP A 78 -5.33 6.11 24.90
N THR A 79 -5.84 6.91 23.98
CA THR A 79 -6.71 6.41 22.90
C THR A 79 -5.95 5.47 21.97
N PHE A 80 -4.70 5.83 21.59
CA PHE A 80 -3.81 4.98 20.82
C PHE A 80 -3.53 3.66 21.56
N LEU A 81 -3.22 3.71 22.85
CA LEU A 81 -2.97 2.52 23.68
C LEU A 81 -4.18 1.59 23.75
N ARG A 82 -5.41 2.14 23.88
CA ARG A 82 -6.64 1.35 23.84
C ARG A 82 -6.85 0.65 22.50
N ARG A 83 -6.68 1.36 21.41
CA ARG A 83 -6.82 0.81 20.05
C ARG A 83 -5.83 -0.35 19.78
N ASN A 84 -4.65 -0.29 20.40
CA ASN A 84 -3.62 -1.33 20.30
C ASN A 84 -3.66 -2.36 21.44
N ARG A 85 -4.72 -2.41 22.26
CA ARG A 85 -4.94 -3.36 23.37
C ARG A 85 -3.85 -3.30 24.45
N LEU A 86 -3.20 -2.17 24.61
CA LEU A 86 -2.16 -1.94 25.62
C LEU A 86 -2.71 -1.33 26.90
N TYR A 87 -3.82 -0.59 26.81
CA TYR A 87 -4.51 -0.03 27.97
C TYR A 87 -5.46 -1.08 28.60
N PRO A 88 -5.66 -1.16 29.94
CA PRO A 88 -5.11 -0.27 30.98
C PRO A 88 -3.75 -0.69 31.54
N ARG A 89 -3.13 -1.75 31.01
CA ARG A 89 -1.82 -2.22 31.51
C ARG A 89 -0.74 -1.16 31.38
N TYR A 90 -0.81 -0.35 30.33
CA TYR A 90 0.06 0.80 30.10
C TYR A 90 -0.81 2.04 29.89
N THR A 91 -0.50 3.11 30.64
CA THR A 91 -1.17 4.40 30.52
C THR A 91 -0.18 5.44 29.99
N SER A 92 -0.69 6.52 29.40
CA SER A 92 0.15 7.63 28.92
C SER A 92 1.05 8.17 30.02
N GLN A 93 0.53 8.30 31.24
CA GLN A 93 1.29 8.77 32.39
C GLN A 93 2.49 7.86 32.70
N MET A 94 2.26 6.54 32.80
CA MET A 94 3.33 5.56 33.08
C MET A 94 4.43 5.59 32.00
N ILE A 95 4.03 5.70 30.73
CA ILE A 95 4.99 5.70 29.63
C ILE A 95 5.80 6.99 29.62
N MET A 96 5.13 8.13 29.76
CA MET A 96 5.80 9.43 29.82
C MET A 96 6.78 9.52 31.00
N GLU A 97 6.41 9.02 32.17
CA GLU A 97 7.29 8.96 33.34
C GLU A 97 8.53 8.11 33.06
N ARG A 98 8.36 6.90 32.47
CA ARG A 98 9.48 6.01 32.15
C ARG A 98 10.38 6.56 31.04
N ILE A 99 9.86 7.31 30.10
CA ILE A 99 10.67 8.01 29.09
C ILE A 99 11.39 9.20 29.73
N SER A 100 10.72 9.92 30.62
CA SER A 100 11.31 11.05 31.34
C SER A 100 12.54 10.64 32.19
N ASN A 101 12.44 9.51 32.88
CA ASN A 101 13.55 9.01 33.70
C ASN A 101 14.56 8.13 32.92
N GLY A 102 14.37 7.95 31.59
CA GLY A 102 15.26 7.20 30.70
C GLY A 102 15.10 5.68 30.74
N SER A 103 14.08 5.15 31.44
CA SER A 103 13.82 3.70 31.49
C SER A 103 13.21 3.16 30.21
N LEU A 104 12.63 4.01 29.35
CA LEU A 104 12.11 3.67 28.04
C LEU A 104 12.63 4.63 26.97
N LYS A 105 12.79 4.13 25.75
CA LYS A 105 13.11 4.96 24.59
C LYS A 105 11.87 5.72 24.10
N PRO A 106 12.02 6.92 23.53
CA PRO A 106 10.89 7.66 22.95
C PRO A 106 10.20 6.92 21.80
N THR A 107 10.92 6.04 21.11
CA THR A 107 10.43 5.22 19.99
C THR A 107 9.77 3.91 20.44
N VAL A 108 9.60 3.68 21.75
CA VAL A 108 9.13 2.39 22.30
C VAL A 108 7.81 1.90 21.68
N MET A 109 6.90 2.81 21.32
CA MET A 109 5.63 2.41 20.66
C MET A 109 5.87 1.88 19.26
N TRP A 110 6.75 2.52 18.50
CA TRP A 110 7.19 2.06 17.21
C TRP A 110 7.91 0.71 17.32
N ASP A 111 8.93 0.63 18.15
CA ASP A 111 9.77 -0.54 18.33
C ASP A 111 8.96 -1.80 18.74
N TYR A 112 7.88 -1.60 19.52
CA TYR A 112 7.06 -2.69 20.02
C TYR A 112 5.93 -3.11 19.07
N LEU A 113 5.32 -2.17 18.37
CA LEU A 113 4.14 -2.42 17.53
C LEU A 113 4.46 -2.53 16.03
N TYR A 114 5.63 -2.07 15.61
CA TYR A 114 6.00 -2.15 14.20
C TYR A 114 6.27 -3.61 13.81
N ASP A 115 5.48 -4.09 12.88
CA ASP A 115 5.68 -5.38 12.24
C ASP A 115 6.02 -5.15 10.76
N ALA A 116 7.28 -5.45 10.41
CA ALA A 116 7.77 -5.31 9.04
C ALA A 116 6.95 -6.13 8.02
N ASN A 117 6.42 -7.29 8.43
CA ASN A 117 5.57 -8.10 7.56
C ASN A 117 4.23 -7.41 7.31
N THR A 118 3.59 -6.87 8.35
CA THR A 118 2.36 -6.09 8.19
C THR A 118 2.60 -4.84 7.35
N ALA A 119 3.75 -4.19 7.47
CA ALA A 119 4.11 -3.03 6.65
C ALA A 119 4.19 -3.37 5.16
N LEU A 120 4.65 -4.56 4.79
CA LEU A 120 4.66 -5.03 3.39
C LEU A 120 3.25 -5.07 2.78
N PHE A 121 2.23 -5.41 3.56
CA PHE A 121 0.84 -5.45 3.09
C PHE A 121 0.17 -4.07 3.06
N ASN A 122 0.70 -3.10 3.80
CA ASN A 122 0.14 -1.76 3.93
C ASN A 122 0.87 -0.71 3.09
N THR A 123 1.77 -1.12 2.19
CA THR A 123 2.45 -0.20 1.28
C THR A 123 1.42 0.51 0.39
N PRO A 124 1.42 1.84 0.33
CA PRO A 124 0.40 2.62 -0.39
C PRO A 124 0.67 2.65 -1.89
N ILE A 125 0.67 1.47 -2.53
CA ILE A 125 0.79 1.31 -3.99
C ILE A 125 -0.59 1.27 -4.63
N ILE A 126 -0.65 1.49 -5.95
CA ILE A 126 -1.89 1.42 -6.72
C ILE A 126 -2.43 -0.01 -6.72
N GLY A 127 -1.56 -1.00 -6.87
CA GLY A 127 -1.92 -2.41 -6.84
C GLY A 127 -2.33 -2.95 -8.22
N ALA A 128 -3.26 -3.91 -8.26
CA ALA A 128 -3.64 -4.54 -9.51
C ALA A 128 -4.50 -3.63 -10.39
N GLU A 129 -4.16 -3.57 -11.66
CA GLU A 129 -4.94 -2.92 -12.70
C GLU A 129 -5.21 -3.88 -13.85
N VAL A 130 -6.45 -3.87 -14.34
CA VAL A 130 -6.87 -4.71 -15.47
C VAL A 130 -7.11 -3.84 -16.68
N TYR A 131 -6.50 -4.24 -17.78
CA TYR A 131 -6.58 -3.57 -19.06
C TYR A 131 -7.19 -4.50 -20.11
N ARG A 132 -7.90 -3.92 -21.06
CA ARG A 132 -8.45 -4.61 -22.22
C ARG A 132 -8.02 -3.90 -23.49
N SER A 133 -7.62 -4.68 -24.47
CA SER A 133 -7.39 -4.28 -25.85
C SER A 133 -8.45 -4.95 -26.75
N GLU A 134 -8.80 -4.27 -27.84
CA GLU A 134 -9.69 -4.79 -28.89
C GLU A 134 -9.00 -4.83 -30.27
N ASP A 135 -7.71 -4.51 -30.32
CA ASP A 135 -6.89 -4.36 -31.54
C ASP A 135 -5.59 -5.16 -31.46
N GLY A 136 -5.59 -6.27 -30.75
CA GLY A 136 -4.41 -7.14 -30.62
C GLY A 136 -3.30 -6.53 -29.76
N GLY A 137 -3.61 -5.61 -28.86
CA GLY A 137 -2.65 -5.01 -27.94
C GLY A 137 -2.06 -3.67 -28.41
N GLN A 138 -2.56 -3.08 -29.50
CA GLN A 138 -2.06 -1.80 -30.00
C GLN A 138 -2.54 -0.62 -29.14
N SER A 139 -3.76 -0.70 -28.63
CA SER A 139 -4.32 0.23 -27.65
C SER A 139 -4.96 -0.49 -26.47
N TRP A 140 -4.97 0.17 -25.32
CA TRP A 140 -5.43 -0.43 -24.08
C TRP A 140 -6.35 0.52 -23.33
N LYS A 141 -7.37 -0.06 -22.71
CA LYS A 141 -8.30 0.66 -21.84
C LYS A 141 -8.34 -0.02 -20.47
N LYS A 142 -8.10 0.74 -19.42
CA LYS A 142 -8.28 0.26 -18.05
C LYS A 142 -9.75 -0.08 -17.82
N THR A 143 -10.02 -1.27 -17.28
CA THR A 143 -11.37 -1.78 -17.07
C THR A 143 -11.87 -1.60 -15.64
N ASN A 144 -10.98 -1.60 -14.65
CA ASN A 144 -11.35 -1.36 -13.26
C ASN A 144 -11.31 0.15 -12.93
N THR A 145 -12.40 0.65 -12.38
CA THR A 145 -12.50 2.05 -11.90
C THR A 145 -12.04 2.22 -10.46
N LYS A 146 -12.13 1.14 -9.67
CA LYS A 146 -11.68 1.11 -8.28
C LYS A 146 -10.34 0.39 -8.19
N ASP A 147 -9.53 0.78 -7.23
CA ASP A 147 -8.28 0.08 -6.94
C ASP A 147 -8.56 -1.35 -6.50
N LEU A 148 -7.80 -2.27 -7.04
CA LEU A 148 -7.87 -3.68 -6.69
C LEU A 148 -6.73 -4.01 -5.72
N ALA A 149 -7.02 -3.96 -4.43
CA ALA A 149 -6.06 -4.27 -3.37
C ALA A 149 -5.88 -5.79 -3.20
N ILE A 150 -5.62 -6.52 -4.31
CA ILE A 150 -5.53 -7.99 -4.31
C ILE A 150 -4.09 -8.50 -4.28
N TYR A 151 -3.12 -7.66 -4.60
CA TYR A 151 -1.72 -8.08 -4.68
C TYR A 151 -0.88 -7.58 -3.52
N ASN A 152 -1.23 -6.45 -2.91
CA ASN A 152 -0.34 -5.71 -2.04
C ASN A 152 1.05 -5.60 -2.72
N THR A 153 2.12 -6.08 -2.07
CA THR A 153 3.47 -6.11 -2.64
C THR A 153 3.83 -7.46 -3.29
N TYR A 154 2.87 -8.38 -3.45
CA TYR A 154 3.10 -9.73 -4.00
C TYR A 154 2.62 -9.92 -5.44
N GLY A 155 2.36 -8.84 -6.17
CA GLY A 155 1.90 -8.90 -7.56
C GLY A 155 2.81 -9.69 -8.48
N TYR A 156 4.11 -9.71 -8.20
CA TYR A 156 5.09 -10.48 -8.94
C TYR A 156 4.86 -12.00 -8.88
N TYR A 157 4.17 -12.53 -7.85
CA TYR A 157 3.76 -13.94 -7.78
C TYR A 157 2.40 -14.20 -8.45
N PHE A 158 1.44 -13.31 -8.25
CA PHE A 158 0.03 -13.59 -8.50
C PHE A 158 -0.51 -12.94 -9.77
N GLY A 159 0.29 -12.22 -10.55
CA GLY A 159 -0.11 -11.53 -11.78
C GLY A 159 -0.54 -12.49 -12.89
N LYS A 160 -1.66 -13.22 -12.70
CA LYS A 160 -2.27 -14.11 -13.69
C LYS A 160 -3.70 -13.70 -13.97
N ILE A 161 -4.10 -13.80 -15.23
CA ILE A 161 -5.47 -13.57 -15.69
C ILE A 161 -5.88 -14.70 -16.62
N PHE A 162 -7.14 -15.10 -16.53
CA PHE A 162 -7.73 -16.11 -17.37
C PHE A 162 -9.04 -15.60 -17.97
N ILE A 163 -9.32 -15.98 -19.20
CA ILE A 163 -10.56 -15.64 -19.90
C ILE A 163 -11.36 -16.93 -20.14
N SER A 164 -12.64 -16.88 -19.77
CA SER A 164 -13.55 -17.97 -20.12
C SER A 164 -13.70 -18.10 -21.64
N PRO A 165 -13.63 -19.29 -22.19
CA PRO A 165 -13.84 -19.52 -23.62
C PRO A 165 -15.32 -19.46 -24.06
N TYR A 166 -16.25 -19.30 -23.09
CA TYR A 166 -17.73 -19.32 -23.33
C TYR A 166 -18.33 -17.93 -23.38
#